data_bd292c47f37156bebe7896d7373271fa
#
_entry.id   bd292c47f37156bebe7896d7373271fa
#
_cell.length_a   1.000
_cell.length_b   1.000
_cell.length_c   1.000
_cell.angle_alpha   90.00
_cell.angle_beta   90.00
_cell.angle_gamma   90.00
#
_symmetry.space_group_name_H-M   'P 1'
#
loop_
_entity.id
_entity.type
_entity.pdbx_description
1 polymer ?
#
loop_
_entity_poly.entity_id
_entity_poly.type
_entity_poly.pdbx_seq_one_letter_code
_entity_poly.pdbx_strand_id
1 'polypeptide(L)'
;MSQYIPFTEEEKLRAGSADIAELLRDRGEEVRRSGKELVWIRDGEKISIRGNLWFNQYRREGGNSIDFARKFLNFSYPDAVKLLLGESREGAVLSSSNRPRSVGQKKQAQKPFTPPKKHHDMKRVFSYLIKTRGIDPDIVLSFARMGLIYEEAGYHNAVFCGKDENGVMRHANKRGTLRNSTFKGNQAGSLPQYSFHYSGSSDTIYFFEAPLDMLSYISLQKENWRVHSYAAACSVSDQVLLHQLKLHANLKKCVLCLDNDLAGYRAGERICEKLLEKGYEVEVDYPRKKDWNEELLQRQEQEKECALCPAMRY
;
A
#
# COMPACT_ATOMS: atom_id res chain seq x y z
N MET A 1 -1.62 32.67 -2.47
CA MET A 1 -0.49 31.76 -2.18
C MET A 1 -0.72 31.21 -0.78
N SER A 2 -1.03 29.91 -0.67
CA SER A 2 -1.28 29.28 0.64
C SER A 2 0.06 29.06 1.31
N GLN A 3 0.24 29.67 2.48
CA GLN A 3 1.45 29.54 3.27
C GLN A 3 1.55 28.10 3.80
N TYR A 4 2.64 27.39 3.47
CA TYR A 4 2.91 26.05 4.00
C TYR A 4 3.12 26.16 5.51
N ILE A 5 2.24 25.54 6.30
CA ILE A 5 2.37 25.45 7.75
C ILE A 5 2.87 24.05 8.08
N PRO A 6 4.11 23.88 8.51
CA PRO A 6 4.62 22.58 8.92
C PRO A 6 4.03 22.19 10.29
N PHE A 7 3.25 21.12 10.34
CA PHE A 7 2.82 20.49 11.59
C PHE A 7 3.84 19.45 12.03
N THR A 8 4.12 19.40 13.33
CA THR A 8 4.97 18.34 13.91
C THR A 8 4.29 16.98 13.81
N GLU A 9 5.05 15.91 13.87
CA GLU A 9 4.50 14.54 13.86
C GLU A 9 3.57 14.29 15.07
N GLU A 10 3.85 14.91 16.21
CA GLU A 10 3.00 14.84 17.39
C GLU A 10 1.65 15.53 17.18
N GLU A 11 1.62 16.69 16.55
CA GLU A 11 0.40 17.41 16.18
C GLU A 11 -0.44 16.62 15.18
N LYS A 12 0.18 16.05 14.16
CA LYS A 12 -0.50 15.19 13.17
C LYS A 12 -1.10 13.94 13.82
N LEU A 13 -0.35 13.30 14.72
CA LEU A 13 -0.80 12.12 15.46
C LEU A 13 -1.98 12.49 16.38
N ARG A 14 -1.89 13.60 17.08
CA ARG A 14 -2.94 14.09 17.97
C ARG A 14 -4.22 14.43 17.21
N ALA A 15 -4.11 15.16 16.11
CA ALA A 15 -5.23 15.46 15.22
C ALA A 15 -5.86 14.18 14.62
N GLY A 16 -5.02 13.25 14.15
CA GLY A 16 -5.48 11.97 13.60
C GLY A 16 -6.15 11.04 14.63
N SER A 17 -5.95 11.31 15.93
CA SER A 17 -6.53 10.51 17.05
C SER A 17 -7.80 11.14 17.65
N ALA A 18 -8.26 12.28 17.16
CA ALA A 18 -9.46 12.95 17.64
C ALA A 18 -10.73 12.08 17.43
N ASP A 19 -11.71 12.16 18.34
CA ASP A 19 -12.95 11.38 18.21
C ASP A 19 -13.88 12.00 17.14
N ILE A 20 -14.19 11.21 16.10
CA ILE A 20 -15.04 11.66 14.99
C ILE A 20 -16.48 11.87 15.43
N ALA A 21 -17.00 11.08 16.35
CA ALA A 21 -18.36 11.21 16.82
C ALA A 21 -18.55 12.47 17.68
N GLU A 22 -17.52 12.86 18.43
CA GLU A 22 -17.51 14.12 19.17
C GLU A 22 -17.49 15.31 18.20
N LEU A 23 -16.60 15.27 17.19
CA LEU A 23 -16.52 16.28 16.13
C LEU A 23 -17.87 16.48 15.40
N LEU A 24 -18.59 15.40 15.13
CA LEU A 24 -19.90 15.45 14.48
C LEU A 24 -20.98 16.05 15.39
N ARG A 25 -21.02 15.62 16.67
CA ARG A 25 -22.00 16.17 17.66
C ARG A 25 -21.79 17.66 17.89
N ASP A 26 -20.56 18.11 17.96
CA ASP A 26 -20.21 19.53 18.10
C ASP A 26 -20.72 20.38 16.92
N ARG A 27 -20.93 19.74 15.78
CA ARG A 27 -21.47 20.34 14.56
C ARG A 27 -22.99 20.19 14.42
N GLY A 28 -23.64 19.57 15.41
CA GLY A 28 -25.07 19.32 15.40
C GLY A 28 -25.50 18.15 14.51
N GLU A 29 -24.54 17.32 14.09
CA GLU A 29 -24.82 16.13 13.27
C GLU A 29 -25.30 14.96 14.14
N GLU A 30 -26.30 14.22 13.65
CA GLU A 30 -26.84 13.08 14.38
C GLU A 30 -26.00 11.83 14.16
N VAL A 31 -25.44 11.29 15.24
CA VAL A 31 -24.69 10.03 15.23
C VAL A 31 -25.48 8.97 16.00
N ARG A 32 -25.87 7.90 15.34
CA ARG A 32 -26.70 6.82 15.90
C ARG A 32 -25.87 5.61 16.29
N ARG A 33 -26.31 4.87 17.30
CA ARG A 33 -25.68 3.60 17.68
C ARG A 33 -26.24 2.45 16.85
N SER A 34 -25.36 1.63 16.27
CA SER A 34 -25.74 0.42 15.54
C SER A 34 -24.86 -0.75 16.04
N GLY A 35 -25.38 -1.53 17.00
CA GLY A 35 -24.63 -2.59 17.66
C GLY A 35 -23.45 -2.04 18.48
N LYS A 36 -22.22 -2.45 18.11
CA LYS A 36 -20.98 -2.01 18.79
C LYS A 36 -20.35 -0.76 18.16
N GLU A 37 -20.92 -0.25 17.06
CA GLU A 37 -20.38 0.88 16.30
C GLU A 37 -21.32 2.08 16.37
N LEU A 38 -20.75 3.25 16.15
CA LEU A 38 -21.51 4.47 15.88
C LEU A 38 -21.66 4.61 14.36
N VAL A 39 -22.78 5.17 13.92
CA VAL A 39 -23.11 5.34 12.52
C VAL A 39 -23.58 6.75 12.27
N TRP A 40 -23.00 7.36 11.26
CA TRP A 40 -23.44 8.62 10.69
C TRP A 40 -23.98 8.35 9.27
N ILE A 41 -25.10 8.98 8.94
CA ILE A 41 -25.74 8.81 7.63
C ILE A 41 -25.66 10.18 6.91
N ARG A 42 -25.06 10.19 5.74
CA ARG A 42 -25.00 11.37 4.88
C ARG A 42 -25.22 10.97 3.43
N ASP A 43 -26.05 11.71 2.73
CA ASP A 43 -26.38 11.51 1.31
C ASP A 43 -26.84 10.06 0.99
N GLY A 44 -27.51 9.41 1.96
CA GLY A 44 -27.96 8.02 1.85
C GLY A 44 -26.87 6.98 2.12
N GLU A 45 -25.62 7.37 2.35
CA GLU A 45 -24.51 6.47 2.65
C GLU A 45 -24.33 6.32 4.18
N LYS A 46 -24.09 5.08 4.58
CA LYS A 46 -23.84 4.72 5.97
C LYS A 46 -22.35 4.67 6.26
N ILE A 47 -21.89 5.55 7.14
CA ILE A 47 -20.51 5.63 7.58
C ILE A 47 -20.41 5.08 8.99
N SER A 48 -19.68 3.97 9.15
CA SER A 48 -19.37 3.40 10.46
C SER A 48 -18.23 4.17 11.12
N ILE A 49 -18.36 4.49 12.41
CA ILE A 49 -17.40 5.27 13.19
C ILE A 49 -16.99 4.48 14.44
N ARG A 50 -15.67 4.42 14.69
CA ARG A 50 -15.10 3.81 15.90
C ARG A 50 -13.96 4.69 16.42
N GLY A 51 -14.28 5.60 17.33
CA GLY A 51 -13.34 6.61 17.84
C GLY A 51 -12.83 7.52 16.73
N ASN A 52 -11.56 7.44 16.45
CA ASN A 52 -10.89 8.22 15.39
C ASN A 52 -10.89 7.55 14.00
N LEU A 53 -11.53 6.41 13.85
CA LEU A 53 -11.58 5.68 12.58
C LEU A 53 -13.01 5.69 12.02
N TRP A 54 -13.09 5.81 10.70
CA TRP A 54 -14.35 5.71 9.96
C TRP A 54 -14.22 4.72 8.81
N PHE A 55 -15.35 4.13 8.39
CA PHE A 55 -15.42 3.24 7.24
C PHE A 55 -16.76 3.37 6.52
N ASN A 56 -16.69 3.57 5.19
CA ASN A 56 -17.83 3.54 4.29
C ASN A 56 -17.91 2.18 3.62
N GLN A 57 -18.92 1.37 3.97
CA GLN A 57 -19.08 0.02 3.45
C GLN A 57 -19.45 -0.01 1.96
N TYR A 58 -20.15 1.01 1.45
CA TYR A 58 -20.55 1.08 0.04
C TYR A 58 -19.36 1.35 -0.88
N ARG A 59 -18.50 2.28 -0.48
CA ARG A 59 -17.29 2.66 -1.26
C ARG A 59 -16.05 1.86 -0.89
N ARG A 60 -16.12 1.04 0.17
CA ARG A 60 -14.99 0.28 0.73
C ARG A 60 -13.78 1.14 1.07
N GLU A 61 -14.01 2.31 1.61
CA GLU A 61 -12.97 3.27 1.97
C GLU A 61 -13.11 3.67 3.44
N GLY A 62 -11.98 4.04 4.04
CA GLY A 62 -11.91 4.44 5.43
C GLY A 62 -10.69 5.29 5.70
N GLY A 63 -10.59 5.81 6.92
CA GLY A 63 -9.47 6.65 7.31
C GLY A 63 -9.55 7.07 8.76
N ASN A 64 -8.70 8.03 9.13
CA ASN A 64 -8.69 8.63 10.46
C ASN A 64 -9.50 9.94 10.49
N SER A 65 -9.44 10.66 11.61
CA SER A 65 -10.17 11.92 11.82
C SER A 65 -9.76 13.02 10.85
N ILE A 66 -8.50 13.09 10.46
CA ILE A 66 -8.04 14.08 9.46
C ILE A 66 -8.65 13.75 8.10
N ASP A 67 -8.63 12.47 7.70
CA ASP A 67 -9.24 12.04 6.45
C ASP A 67 -10.75 12.27 6.44
N PHE A 68 -11.41 12.07 7.58
CA PHE A 68 -12.82 12.35 7.76
C PHE A 68 -13.12 13.85 7.53
N ALA A 69 -12.39 14.73 8.19
CA ALA A 69 -12.58 16.17 8.09
C ALA A 69 -12.35 16.67 6.65
N ARG A 70 -11.35 16.15 5.97
CA ARG A 70 -11.08 16.50 4.57
C ARG A 70 -12.18 16.02 3.62
N LYS A 71 -12.61 14.77 3.78
CA LYS A 71 -13.53 14.14 2.84
C LYS A 71 -14.96 14.59 3.01
N PHE A 72 -15.45 14.62 4.24
CA PHE A 72 -16.86 14.89 4.51
C PHE A 72 -17.16 16.32 4.94
N LEU A 73 -16.16 17.04 5.43
CA LEU A 73 -16.30 18.41 5.87
C LEU A 73 -15.60 19.43 4.96
N ASN A 74 -14.99 18.94 3.85
CA ASN A 74 -14.31 19.75 2.81
C ASN A 74 -13.19 20.67 3.34
N PHE A 75 -12.50 20.28 4.41
CA PHE A 75 -11.36 21.03 4.89
C PHE A 75 -10.09 20.73 4.07
N SER A 76 -9.23 21.72 3.88
CA SER A 76 -7.86 21.48 3.46
C SER A 76 -7.10 20.69 4.54
N TYR A 77 -5.97 20.04 4.19
CA TYR A 77 -5.20 19.31 5.20
C TYR A 77 -4.77 20.18 6.39
N PRO A 78 -4.22 21.40 6.19
CA PRO A 78 -3.86 22.28 7.30
C PRO A 78 -5.07 22.68 8.17
N ASP A 79 -6.20 22.97 7.54
CA ASP A 79 -7.40 23.40 8.28
C ASP A 79 -8.03 22.22 9.04
N ALA A 80 -7.99 21.01 8.48
CA ALA A 80 -8.42 19.79 9.17
C ALA A 80 -7.57 19.52 10.42
N VAL A 81 -6.25 19.66 10.32
CA VAL A 81 -5.34 19.49 11.47
C VAL A 81 -5.63 20.55 12.54
N LYS A 82 -5.71 21.83 12.18
CA LYS A 82 -6.04 22.92 13.12
C LYS A 82 -7.38 22.69 13.81
N LEU A 83 -8.41 22.34 13.05
CA LEU A 83 -9.74 22.03 13.57
C LEU A 83 -9.69 20.94 14.64
N LEU A 84 -9.00 19.83 14.36
CA LEU A 84 -8.90 18.66 15.23
C LEU A 84 -7.98 18.87 16.44
N LEU A 85 -7.06 19.83 16.36
CA LEU A 85 -6.24 20.28 17.49
C LEU A 85 -6.97 21.26 18.42
N GLY A 86 -8.16 21.74 18.03
CA GLY A 86 -8.93 22.73 18.82
C GLY A 86 -8.46 24.17 18.65
N GLU A 87 -7.62 24.48 17.66
CA GLU A 87 -7.08 25.82 17.44
C GLU A 87 -8.06 26.79 16.77
N SER A 88 -9.32 26.37 16.56
CA SER A 88 -10.36 27.17 15.89
C SER A 88 -11.50 27.60 16.80
N ARG A 89 -11.26 27.79 18.10
CA ARG A 89 -12.23 28.41 19.01
C ARG A 89 -11.55 29.30 20.03
N GLU A 90 -11.67 30.60 19.84
CA GLU A 90 -11.77 31.53 20.96
C GLU A 90 -13.08 31.24 21.67
N GLY A 91 -13.01 30.84 22.93
CA GLY A 91 -14.09 30.79 23.88
C GLY A 91 -14.90 29.50 23.96
N ALA A 92 -14.38 28.46 24.62
CA ALA A 92 -15.19 27.57 25.47
C ALA A 92 -14.26 26.75 26.40
N VAL A 93 -14.57 26.91 27.68
CA VAL A 93 -13.82 26.41 28.84
C VAL A 93 -13.76 24.88 28.89
N LEU A 94 -12.57 24.39 29.16
CA LEU A 94 -12.20 23.00 29.42
C LEU A 94 -12.91 22.48 30.67
N SER A 95 -13.47 21.31 30.55
CA SER A 95 -13.65 20.41 31.71
C SER A 95 -12.81 19.15 31.46
N SER A 96 -11.70 19.12 32.16
CA SER A 96 -10.74 18.03 32.15
C SER A 96 -11.20 16.89 33.01
N SER A 97 -11.29 15.70 32.50
CA SER A 97 -11.13 14.50 33.30
C SER A 97 -9.95 13.69 32.75
N ASN A 98 -8.77 14.08 33.21
CA ASN A 98 -7.55 13.32 33.06
C ASN A 98 -7.64 12.01 33.82
N ARG A 99 -7.70 10.91 33.08
CA ARG A 99 -7.09 9.65 33.52
C ARG A 99 -6.16 9.19 32.40
N PRO A 100 -4.85 9.15 32.65
CA PRO A 100 -3.94 8.54 31.72
C PRO A 100 -4.20 7.04 31.72
N ARG A 101 -4.89 6.53 30.70
CA ARG A 101 -4.76 5.12 30.35
C ARG A 101 -3.37 4.95 29.78
N SER A 102 -2.46 4.45 30.61
CA SER A 102 -1.22 3.86 30.18
C SER A 102 -1.54 2.77 29.18
N VAL A 103 -1.47 3.10 27.88
CA VAL A 103 -1.33 2.12 26.83
C VAL A 103 0.10 1.61 26.95
N GLY A 104 0.29 0.68 27.88
CA GLY A 104 1.45 -0.18 27.83
C GLY A 104 1.42 -0.87 26.48
N GLN A 105 2.19 -0.36 25.53
CA GLN A 105 2.64 -1.15 24.42
C GLN A 105 3.40 -2.33 24.99
N LYS A 106 2.68 -3.42 25.30
CA LYS A 106 3.31 -4.72 25.32
C LYS A 106 3.94 -4.85 23.95
N LYS A 107 5.26 -4.66 23.86
CA LYS A 107 6.07 -5.22 22.79
C LYS A 107 5.70 -6.70 22.78
N GLN A 108 4.74 -7.08 21.95
CA GLN A 108 4.51 -8.49 21.64
C GLN A 108 5.86 -8.96 21.12
N ALA A 109 6.47 -9.90 21.83
CA ALA A 109 7.68 -10.55 21.39
C ALA A 109 7.42 -10.96 19.92
N GLN A 110 8.19 -10.40 18.98
CA GLN A 110 8.01 -10.68 17.57
C GLN A 110 8.13 -12.18 17.42
N LYS A 111 7.07 -12.81 16.92
CA LYS A 111 7.12 -14.24 16.63
C LYS A 111 8.29 -14.48 15.67
N PRO A 112 9.15 -15.47 15.91
CA PRO A 112 10.26 -15.77 15.02
C PRO A 112 9.71 -16.04 13.61
N PHE A 113 10.37 -15.51 12.58
CA PHE A 113 9.96 -15.76 11.21
C PHE A 113 10.19 -17.22 10.84
N THR A 114 9.15 -17.88 10.37
CA THR A 114 9.20 -19.23 9.83
C THR A 114 8.67 -19.19 8.41
N PRO A 115 9.50 -19.56 7.40
CA PRO A 115 9.05 -19.58 6.02
C PRO A 115 7.83 -20.48 5.82
N PRO A 116 6.83 -20.08 5.00
CA PRO A 116 5.76 -20.97 4.59
C PRO A 116 6.31 -22.24 3.93
N LYS A 117 5.73 -23.39 4.28
CA LYS A 117 6.17 -24.67 3.68
C LYS A 117 5.93 -24.67 2.17
N LYS A 118 6.93 -25.08 1.39
CA LYS A 118 6.80 -25.21 -0.05
C LYS A 118 5.95 -26.42 -0.43
N HIS A 119 5.07 -26.24 -1.41
CA HIS A 119 4.42 -27.34 -2.12
C HIS A 119 5.42 -28.00 -3.09
N HIS A 120 5.21 -29.24 -3.48
CA HIS A 120 6.09 -30.00 -4.37
C HIS A 120 6.10 -29.48 -5.81
N ASP A 121 5.03 -28.82 -6.24
CA ASP A 121 4.95 -28.14 -7.54
C ASP A 121 4.38 -26.72 -7.41
N MET A 122 4.20 -26.01 -8.54
CA MET A 122 3.71 -24.63 -8.58
C MET A 122 2.54 -24.47 -9.56
N LYS A 123 1.82 -25.52 -9.86
CA LYS A 123 0.80 -25.50 -10.94
C LYS A 123 -0.29 -24.45 -10.71
N ARG A 124 -0.79 -24.32 -9.48
CA ARG A 124 -1.82 -23.32 -9.16
C ARG A 124 -1.27 -21.91 -9.22
N VAL A 125 -0.06 -21.69 -8.70
CA VAL A 125 0.59 -20.38 -8.75
C VAL A 125 0.90 -19.98 -10.18
N PHE A 126 1.42 -20.88 -11.02
CA PHE A 126 1.61 -20.60 -12.45
C PHE A 126 0.29 -20.28 -13.15
N SER A 127 -0.74 -21.08 -12.92
CA SER A 127 -2.06 -20.81 -13.52
C SER A 127 -2.60 -19.45 -13.05
N TYR A 128 -2.47 -19.12 -11.78
CA TYR A 128 -2.93 -17.86 -11.21
C TYR A 128 -2.15 -16.66 -11.79
N LEU A 129 -0.82 -16.69 -11.73
CA LEU A 129 -0.01 -15.55 -12.18
C LEU A 129 -0.10 -15.34 -13.69
N ILE A 130 -0.07 -16.42 -14.48
CA ILE A 130 -0.06 -16.32 -15.95
C ILE A 130 -1.48 -16.14 -16.50
N LYS A 131 -2.44 -17.02 -16.12
CA LYS A 131 -3.77 -17.00 -16.75
C LYS A 131 -4.72 -15.99 -16.11
N THR A 132 -4.63 -15.79 -14.78
CA THR A 132 -5.57 -14.89 -14.08
C THR A 132 -5.02 -13.48 -13.98
N ARG A 133 -3.70 -13.33 -13.79
CA ARG A 133 -3.05 -12.03 -13.62
C ARG A 133 -2.32 -11.53 -14.86
N GLY A 134 -2.23 -12.34 -15.92
CA GLY A 134 -1.62 -11.95 -17.19
C GLY A 134 -0.11 -11.74 -17.13
N ILE A 135 0.54 -12.12 -16.05
CA ILE A 135 2.01 -11.97 -15.90
C ILE A 135 2.70 -12.82 -16.96
N ASP A 136 3.71 -12.24 -17.61
CA ASP A 136 4.50 -12.94 -18.62
C ASP A 136 5.11 -14.25 -18.06
N PRO A 137 4.94 -15.39 -18.77
CA PRO A 137 5.45 -16.70 -18.30
C PRO A 137 6.94 -16.72 -18.01
N ASP A 138 7.76 -16.03 -18.82
CA ASP A 138 9.22 -16.00 -18.64
C ASP A 138 9.60 -15.21 -17.39
N ILE A 139 8.85 -14.17 -17.05
CA ILE A 139 9.03 -13.42 -15.82
C ILE A 139 8.69 -14.31 -14.61
N VAL A 140 7.52 -14.95 -14.61
CA VAL A 140 7.13 -15.87 -13.52
C VAL A 140 8.18 -16.97 -13.34
N LEU A 141 8.61 -17.60 -14.45
CA LEU A 141 9.62 -18.67 -14.42
C LEU A 141 10.96 -18.16 -13.89
N SER A 142 11.39 -16.96 -14.27
CA SER A 142 12.64 -16.37 -13.81
C SER A 142 12.62 -16.16 -12.29
N PHE A 143 11.57 -15.54 -11.75
CA PHE A 143 11.43 -15.33 -10.30
C PHE A 143 11.28 -16.65 -9.53
N ALA A 144 10.60 -17.64 -10.10
CA ALA A 144 10.49 -18.97 -9.51
C ALA A 144 11.85 -19.69 -9.44
N ARG A 145 12.65 -19.63 -10.52
CA ARG A 145 14.01 -20.22 -10.55
C ARG A 145 14.96 -19.55 -9.56
N MET A 146 14.83 -18.25 -9.32
CA MET A 146 15.56 -17.52 -8.28
C MET A 146 15.08 -17.88 -6.86
N GLY A 147 13.99 -18.66 -6.73
CA GLY A 147 13.38 -19.01 -5.46
C GLY A 147 12.76 -17.82 -4.75
N LEU A 148 12.30 -16.82 -5.53
CA LEU A 148 11.59 -15.63 -5.05
C LEU A 148 10.07 -15.82 -5.09
N ILE A 149 9.57 -16.78 -5.87
CA ILE A 149 8.16 -17.16 -5.93
C ILE A 149 8.04 -18.66 -5.77
N TYR A 150 7.09 -19.12 -4.95
CA TYR A 150 6.71 -20.51 -4.83
C TYR A 150 5.27 -20.71 -4.38
N GLU A 151 4.77 -21.95 -4.45
CA GLU A 151 3.45 -22.33 -3.96
C GLU A 151 3.53 -22.81 -2.50
N GLU A 152 2.65 -22.28 -1.64
CA GLU A 152 2.55 -22.71 -0.25
C GLU A 152 1.87 -24.07 -0.15
N ALA A 153 2.40 -24.99 0.65
CA ALA A 153 1.78 -26.25 0.93
C ALA A 153 0.49 -26.05 1.77
N GLY A 154 -0.55 -26.82 1.46
CA GLY A 154 -1.83 -26.80 2.18
C GLY A 154 -2.81 -25.76 1.63
N TYR A 155 -2.49 -24.49 1.66
CA TYR A 155 -3.38 -23.42 1.17
C TYR A 155 -3.20 -23.07 -0.30
N HIS A 156 -2.11 -23.51 -0.92
CA HIS A 156 -1.75 -23.21 -2.31
C HIS A 156 -1.68 -21.71 -2.65
N ASN A 157 -1.35 -20.89 -1.66
CA ASN A 157 -1.12 -19.47 -1.88
C ASN A 157 0.14 -19.25 -2.72
N ALA A 158 0.14 -18.21 -3.54
CA ALA A 158 1.37 -17.68 -4.11
C ALA A 158 2.17 -16.98 -3.01
N VAL A 159 3.41 -17.40 -2.83
CA VAL A 159 4.35 -16.83 -1.85
C VAL A 159 5.42 -16.03 -2.59
N PHE A 160 5.53 -14.75 -2.24
CA PHE A 160 6.54 -13.82 -2.74
C PHE A 160 7.57 -13.60 -1.64
N CYS A 161 8.84 -13.97 -1.91
CA CYS A 161 9.87 -14.05 -0.90
C CYS A 161 10.83 -12.88 -0.97
N GLY A 162 11.20 -12.37 0.19
CA GLY A 162 12.31 -11.46 0.33
C GLY A 162 13.44 -12.11 1.10
N LYS A 163 14.67 -11.97 0.61
CA LYS A 163 15.88 -12.57 1.15
C LYS A 163 16.84 -11.50 1.66
N ASP A 164 17.64 -11.84 2.66
CA ASP A 164 18.76 -11.01 3.08
C ASP A 164 19.99 -11.21 2.16
N GLU A 165 21.07 -10.51 2.45
CA GLU A 165 22.33 -10.50 1.69
C GLU A 165 23.01 -11.87 1.65
N ASN A 166 22.66 -12.76 2.58
CA ASN A 166 23.15 -14.14 2.64
C ASN A 166 22.21 -15.13 1.92
N GLY A 167 21.17 -14.62 1.25
CA GLY A 167 20.16 -15.44 0.57
C GLY A 167 19.15 -16.11 1.49
N VAL A 168 19.15 -15.77 2.78
CA VAL A 168 18.20 -16.33 3.76
C VAL A 168 16.88 -15.57 3.68
N MET A 169 15.78 -16.33 3.57
CA MET A 169 14.44 -15.72 3.53
C MET A 169 14.12 -15.05 4.87
N ARG A 170 13.76 -13.77 4.82
CA ARG A 170 13.37 -12.93 5.97
C ARG A 170 11.97 -12.35 5.86
N HIS A 171 11.38 -12.44 4.69
CA HIS A 171 10.04 -11.93 4.43
C HIS A 171 9.31 -12.87 3.48
N ALA A 172 8.00 -13.03 3.68
CA ALA A 172 7.13 -13.71 2.74
C ALA A 172 5.76 -13.03 2.71
N ASN A 173 5.39 -12.52 1.55
CA ASN A 173 4.03 -12.05 1.26
C ASN A 173 3.26 -13.17 0.60
N LYS A 174 2.00 -13.36 1.00
CA LYS A 174 1.12 -14.44 0.50
C LYS A 174 -0.10 -13.88 -0.20
N ARG A 175 -0.47 -14.50 -1.31
CA ARG A 175 -1.66 -14.17 -2.08
C ARG A 175 -2.46 -15.41 -2.40
N GLY A 176 -3.76 -15.42 -2.09
CA GLY A 176 -4.65 -16.52 -2.44
C GLY A 176 -4.78 -16.71 -3.95
N THR A 177 -4.71 -17.97 -4.40
CA THR A 177 -4.77 -18.33 -5.84
C THR A 177 -6.14 -18.78 -6.30
N LEU A 178 -7.10 -18.98 -5.41
CA LEU A 178 -8.47 -19.32 -5.76
C LEU A 178 -9.18 -18.14 -6.46
N ARG A 179 -10.07 -18.44 -7.39
CA ARG A 179 -10.75 -17.46 -8.25
C ARG A 179 -11.40 -16.29 -7.48
N ASN A 180 -11.98 -16.56 -6.32
CA ASN A 180 -12.67 -15.56 -5.51
C ASN A 180 -11.88 -15.20 -4.22
N SER A 181 -10.61 -15.57 -4.15
CA SER A 181 -9.80 -15.29 -2.96
C SER A 181 -9.41 -13.82 -2.92
N THR A 182 -9.78 -13.17 -1.83
CA THR A 182 -9.30 -11.82 -1.46
C THR A 182 -8.12 -11.88 -0.50
N PHE A 183 -7.65 -13.08 -0.15
CA PHE A 183 -6.59 -13.25 0.83
C PHE A 183 -5.27 -12.63 0.35
N LYS A 184 -4.75 -11.72 1.16
CA LYS A 184 -3.41 -11.15 1.05
C LYS A 184 -2.86 -10.89 2.45
N GLY A 185 -1.57 -11.13 2.66
CA GLY A 185 -0.95 -10.85 3.95
C GLY A 185 0.49 -11.31 4.02
N ASN A 186 1.19 -10.80 5.02
CA ASN A 186 2.57 -11.20 5.29
C ASN A 186 2.61 -12.36 6.29
N GLN A 187 3.59 -13.23 6.12
CA GLN A 187 3.88 -14.28 7.09
C GLN A 187 4.29 -13.65 8.42
N ALA A 188 3.82 -14.20 9.54
CA ALA A 188 4.18 -13.72 10.87
C ALA A 188 5.71 -13.73 11.07
N GLY A 189 6.25 -12.66 11.65
CA GLY A 189 7.69 -12.49 11.86
C GLY A 189 8.46 -12.01 10.63
N SER A 190 7.79 -11.74 9.50
CA SER A 190 8.42 -11.12 8.32
C SER A 190 9.04 -9.78 8.65
N LEU A 191 10.23 -9.52 8.14
CA LEU A 191 10.95 -8.26 8.29
C LEU A 191 10.71 -7.36 7.07
N PRO A 192 10.05 -6.20 7.21
CA PRO A 192 9.64 -5.36 6.08
C PRO A 192 10.78 -4.84 5.21
N GLN A 193 11.98 -4.62 5.77
CA GLN A 193 13.15 -4.19 5.01
C GLN A 193 13.64 -5.23 4.00
N TYR A 194 13.25 -6.48 4.16
CA TYR A 194 13.52 -7.58 3.24
C TYR A 194 12.28 -7.99 2.43
N SER A 195 11.34 -7.08 2.19
CA SER A 195 10.16 -7.39 1.39
C SER A 195 10.55 -7.84 -0.02
N PHE A 196 9.57 -8.24 -0.84
CA PHE A 196 9.83 -8.79 -2.17
C PHE A 196 10.64 -7.82 -3.04
N HIS A 197 11.82 -8.23 -3.50
CA HIS A 197 12.73 -7.40 -4.29
C HIS A 197 13.59 -8.22 -5.25
N TYR A 198 14.16 -7.54 -6.23
CA TYR A 198 15.14 -8.00 -7.17
C TYR A 198 16.22 -6.92 -7.36
N SER A 199 17.49 -7.29 -7.30
CA SER A 199 18.61 -6.35 -7.47
C SER A 199 19.26 -6.58 -8.84
N GLY A 200 19.24 -5.53 -9.68
CA GLY A 200 19.92 -5.46 -10.95
C GLY A 200 21.26 -4.72 -10.85
N SER A 201 21.87 -4.42 -11.99
CA SER A 201 23.19 -3.76 -12.07
C SER A 201 23.14 -2.27 -12.38
N SER A 202 21.97 -1.72 -12.79
CA SER A 202 21.82 -0.28 -13.09
C SER A 202 21.80 0.57 -11.84
N ASP A 203 21.74 1.87 -12.04
CA ASP A 203 21.60 2.86 -10.99
C ASP A 203 20.14 3.16 -10.58
N THR A 204 19.19 2.45 -11.20
CA THR A 204 17.76 2.72 -11.07
C THR A 204 17.02 1.61 -10.32
N ILE A 205 16.20 2.00 -9.35
CA ILE A 205 15.27 1.11 -8.63
C ILE A 205 13.83 1.56 -8.83
N TYR A 206 12.95 0.61 -9.15
CA TYR A 206 11.51 0.79 -9.28
C TYR A 206 10.80 0.30 -8.02
N PHE A 207 9.88 1.09 -7.48
CA PHE A 207 9.22 0.79 -6.21
C PHE A 207 7.70 0.69 -6.36
N PHE A 208 7.10 -0.37 -5.81
CA PHE A 208 5.69 -0.76 -5.97
C PHE A 208 5.01 -1.01 -4.61
N GLU A 209 3.67 -0.96 -4.57
CA GLU A 209 2.91 -1.32 -3.38
C GLU A 209 2.85 -2.84 -3.16
N ALA A 210 2.70 -3.63 -4.21
CA ALA A 210 2.59 -5.07 -4.10
C ALA A 210 3.42 -5.84 -5.14
N PRO A 211 3.75 -7.12 -4.86
CA PRO A 211 4.48 -7.98 -5.80
C PRO A 211 3.80 -8.18 -7.15
N LEU A 212 2.46 -8.18 -7.19
CA LEU A 212 1.72 -8.33 -8.44
C LEU A 212 1.91 -7.13 -9.36
N ASP A 213 1.93 -5.92 -8.79
CA ASP A 213 2.14 -4.68 -9.55
C ASP A 213 3.55 -4.63 -10.11
N MET A 214 4.55 -5.00 -9.30
CA MET A 214 5.94 -5.14 -9.74
C MET A 214 6.08 -6.12 -10.91
N LEU A 215 5.50 -7.31 -10.82
CA LEU A 215 5.57 -8.31 -11.90
C LEU A 215 4.78 -7.88 -13.14
N SER A 216 3.66 -7.17 -12.96
CA SER A 216 2.86 -6.62 -14.05
C SER A 216 3.62 -5.53 -14.80
N TYR A 217 4.25 -4.62 -14.08
CA TYR A 217 5.11 -3.59 -14.66
C TYR A 217 6.28 -4.20 -15.45
N ILE A 218 6.98 -5.18 -14.88
CA ILE A 218 8.06 -5.89 -15.57
C ILE A 218 7.54 -6.59 -16.84
N SER A 219 6.31 -7.12 -16.83
CA SER A 219 5.69 -7.74 -17.99
C SER A 219 5.34 -6.72 -19.09
N LEU A 220 4.95 -5.49 -18.70
CA LEU A 220 4.70 -4.36 -19.61
C LEU A 220 6.00 -3.79 -20.20
N GLN A 221 7.10 -3.78 -19.41
CA GLN A 221 8.41 -3.23 -19.74
C GLN A 221 9.45 -4.36 -19.82
N LYS A 222 9.16 -5.37 -20.66
CA LYS A 222 9.90 -6.64 -20.69
C LYS A 222 11.37 -6.51 -21.12
N GLU A 223 11.69 -5.49 -21.91
CA GLU A 223 13.03 -5.29 -22.42
C GLU A 223 14.01 -4.90 -21.30
N ASN A 224 15.12 -5.61 -21.23
CA ASN A 224 16.23 -5.31 -20.29
C ASN A 224 15.85 -5.24 -18.79
N TRP A 225 14.69 -5.78 -18.40
CA TRP A 225 14.23 -5.69 -17.01
C TRP A 225 15.27 -6.17 -15.99
N ARG A 226 16.11 -7.17 -16.34
CA ARG A 226 17.13 -7.71 -15.42
C ARG A 226 18.22 -6.72 -15.07
N VAL A 227 18.39 -5.65 -15.82
CA VAL A 227 19.40 -4.62 -15.55
C VAL A 227 18.99 -3.73 -14.39
N HIS A 228 17.69 -3.52 -14.18
CA HIS A 228 17.14 -2.64 -13.14
C HIS A 228 16.86 -3.38 -11.83
N SER A 229 16.80 -2.61 -10.76
CA SER A 229 16.37 -3.11 -9.44
C SER A 229 14.89 -2.82 -9.22
N TYR A 230 14.22 -3.71 -8.47
CA TYR A 230 12.78 -3.62 -8.19
C TYR A 230 12.52 -3.98 -6.74
N ALA A 231 11.58 -3.28 -6.10
CA ALA A 231 11.15 -3.57 -4.74
C ALA A 231 9.65 -3.34 -4.57
N ALA A 232 8.98 -4.22 -3.83
CA ALA A 232 7.57 -4.10 -3.49
C ALA A 232 7.40 -4.01 -1.97
N ALA A 233 6.64 -3.03 -1.50
CA ALA A 233 6.42 -2.76 -0.08
C ALA A 233 5.75 -3.93 0.66
N CYS A 234 4.80 -4.62 0.01
CA CYS A 234 3.94 -5.63 0.63
C CYS A 234 3.14 -5.12 1.84
N SER A 235 3.11 -3.82 2.05
CA SER A 235 2.44 -3.06 3.11
C SER A 235 2.56 -1.56 2.80
N VAL A 236 2.24 -0.70 3.75
CA VAL A 236 2.39 0.78 3.62
C VAL A 236 3.82 1.29 3.89
N SER A 237 4.83 0.42 3.97
CA SER A 237 6.18 0.77 4.44
C SER A 237 7.18 0.86 3.28
N ASP A 238 7.97 1.93 3.26
CA ASP A 238 9.09 2.18 2.34
C ASP A 238 10.42 1.52 2.80
N GLN A 239 10.38 0.69 3.85
CA GLN A 239 11.59 0.12 4.46
C GLN A 239 12.44 -0.71 3.48
N VAL A 240 11.81 -1.48 2.61
CA VAL A 240 12.55 -2.26 1.60
C VAL A 240 13.29 -1.36 0.63
N LEU A 241 12.66 -0.28 0.15
CA LEU A 241 13.30 0.70 -0.73
C LEU A 241 14.53 1.33 -0.06
N LEU A 242 14.35 1.85 1.14
CA LEU A 242 15.46 2.47 1.89
C LEU A 242 16.58 1.49 2.22
N HIS A 243 16.24 0.22 2.47
CA HIS A 243 17.22 -0.83 2.70
C HIS A 243 18.03 -1.14 1.45
N GLN A 244 17.36 -1.29 0.28
CA GLN A 244 18.05 -1.52 -1.00
C GLN A 244 18.98 -0.35 -1.36
N LEU A 245 18.53 0.91 -1.18
CA LEU A 245 19.33 2.10 -1.41
C LEU A 245 20.57 2.18 -0.50
N LYS A 246 20.47 1.67 0.73
CA LYS A 246 21.59 1.61 1.66
C LYS A 246 22.60 0.51 1.27
N LEU A 247 22.11 -0.64 0.79
CA LEU A 247 22.95 -1.78 0.41
C LEU A 247 23.69 -1.54 -0.91
N HIS A 248 23.06 -0.87 -1.86
CA HIS A 248 23.53 -0.73 -3.23
C HIS A 248 23.93 0.72 -3.51
N ALA A 249 25.17 1.09 -3.27
CA ALA A 249 25.69 2.47 -3.45
C ALA A 249 25.64 2.96 -4.92
N ASN A 250 25.50 2.05 -5.89
CA ASN A 250 25.27 2.41 -7.29
C ASN A 250 23.90 2.97 -7.57
N LEU A 251 22.88 2.69 -6.74
CA LEU A 251 21.53 3.20 -6.94
C LEU A 251 21.49 4.71 -6.69
N LYS A 252 21.03 5.46 -7.69
CA LYS A 252 20.94 6.94 -7.68
C LYS A 252 19.54 7.43 -7.99
N LYS A 253 18.80 6.66 -8.78
CA LYS A 253 17.48 7.00 -9.28
C LYS A 253 16.42 6.06 -8.73
N CYS A 254 15.34 6.63 -8.22
CA CYS A 254 14.15 5.92 -7.72
C CYS A 254 12.95 6.26 -8.59
N VAL A 255 12.27 5.25 -9.14
CA VAL A 255 11.02 5.42 -9.85
C VAL A 255 9.89 4.87 -8.97
N LEU A 256 8.98 5.73 -8.52
CA LEU A 256 7.85 5.36 -7.67
C LEU A 256 6.67 4.95 -8.55
N CYS A 257 6.38 3.66 -8.60
CA CYS A 257 5.33 3.05 -9.42
C CYS A 257 4.16 2.59 -8.54
N LEU A 258 3.55 3.52 -7.81
CA LEU A 258 2.49 3.26 -6.84
C LEU A 258 1.11 3.18 -7.52
N ASP A 259 0.08 2.74 -6.77
CA ASP A 259 -1.28 2.65 -7.27
C ASP A 259 -1.85 4.04 -7.63
N ASN A 260 -2.68 4.10 -8.66
CA ASN A 260 -3.34 5.33 -9.12
C ASN A 260 -4.58 5.60 -8.27
N ASP A 261 -4.38 5.78 -6.97
CA ASP A 261 -5.42 6.16 -6.03
C ASP A 261 -4.90 7.17 -5.00
N LEU A 262 -5.80 7.70 -4.17
CA LEU A 262 -5.44 8.73 -3.20
C LEU A 262 -4.37 8.26 -2.18
N ALA A 263 -4.37 6.97 -1.84
CA ALA A 263 -3.40 6.41 -0.91
C ALA A 263 -2.01 6.32 -1.56
N GLY A 264 -1.95 5.88 -2.83
CA GLY A 264 -0.73 5.84 -3.64
C GLY A 264 -0.14 7.24 -3.85
N TYR A 265 -0.95 8.25 -4.19
CA TYR A 265 -0.48 9.64 -4.32
C TYR A 265 0.14 10.18 -3.02
N ARG A 266 -0.54 10.00 -1.87
CA ARG A 266 -0.01 10.45 -0.57
C ARG A 266 1.26 9.70 -0.17
N ALA A 267 1.33 8.41 -0.45
CA ALA A 267 2.53 7.63 -0.21
C ALA A 267 3.68 8.12 -1.11
N GLY A 268 3.39 8.40 -2.39
CA GLY A 268 4.34 8.93 -3.37
C GLY A 268 4.93 10.26 -2.93
N GLU A 269 4.10 11.24 -2.57
CA GLU A 269 4.54 12.54 -2.06
C GLU A 269 5.51 12.39 -0.88
N ARG A 270 5.11 11.64 0.15
CA ARG A 270 5.91 11.41 1.36
C ARG A 270 7.23 10.71 1.07
N ILE A 271 7.24 9.71 0.18
CA ILE A 271 8.45 8.97 -0.16
C ILE A 271 9.36 9.83 -1.03
N CYS A 272 8.80 10.58 -1.98
CA CYS A 272 9.52 11.52 -2.85
C CYS A 272 10.28 12.56 -2.02
N GLU A 273 9.62 13.27 -1.11
CA GLU A 273 10.25 14.24 -0.22
C GLU A 273 11.45 13.63 0.54
N LYS A 274 11.24 12.47 1.16
CA LYS A 274 12.25 11.75 1.93
C LYS A 274 13.45 11.30 1.09
N LEU A 275 13.26 10.95 -0.17
CA LEU A 275 14.32 10.53 -1.08
C LEU A 275 15.11 11.72 -1.61
N LEU A 276 14.43 12.82 -1.98
CA LEU A 276 15.05 14.08 -2.41
C LEU A 276 15.93 14.68 -1.32
N GLU A 277 15.47 14.68 -0.05
CA GLU A 277 16.29 15.10 1.11
C GLU A 277 17.58 14.27 1.26
N LYS A 278 17.57 13.02 0.81
CA LYS A 278 18.74 12.13 0.83
C LYS A 278 19.61 12.22 -0.42
N GLY A 279 19.25 13.09 -1.37
CA GLY A 279 20.01 13.36 -2.59
C GLY A 279 19.79 12.34 -3.70
N TYR A 280 18.70 11.56 -3.68
CA TYR A 280 18.34 10.68 -4.78
C TYR A 280 17.55 11.43 -5.85
N GLU A 281 17.71 11.02 -7.10
CA GLU A 281 16.82 11.42 -8.19
C GLU A 281 15.50 10.62 -8.08
N VAL A 282 14.36 11.30 -8.17
CA VAL A 282 13.05 10.66 -8.00
C VAL A 282 12.16 10.97 -9.18
N GLU A 283 11.64 9.93 -9.79
CA GLU A 283 10.57 9.99 -10.78
C GLU A 283 9.32 9.27 -10.24
N VAL A 284 8.17 9.63 -10.77
CA VAL A 284 6.90 8.99 -10.44
C VAL A 284 6.27 8.49 -11.72
N ASP A 285 5.86 7.23 -11.72
CA ASP A 285 5.17 6.58 -12.81
C ASP A 285 3.90 5.92 -12.28
N TYR A 286 2.74 6.41 -12.70
CA TYR A 286 1.45 5.88 -12.29
C TYR A 286 0.80 5.07 -13.40
N PRO A 287 0.14 3.94 -13.09
CA PRO A 287 -0.64 3.22 -14.07
C PRO A 287 -1.82 4.09 -14.55
N ARG A 288 -2.25 3.89 -15.78
CA ARG A 288 -3.46 4.54 -16.34
C ARG A 288 -4.74 4.01 -15.72
N LYS A 289 -4.69 2.81 -15.15
CA LYS A 289 -5.76 2.15 -14.40
C LYS A 289 -5.53 2.31 -12.90
N LYS A 290 -6.28 1.60 -12.09
CA LYS A 290 -6.14 1.66 -10.65
C LYS A 290 -4.77 1.14 -10.18
N ASP A 291 -4.32 0.03 -10.74
CA ASP A 291 -3.04 -0.60 -10.44
C ASP A 291 -2.38 -1.15 -11.73
N TRP A 292 -1.13 -1.55 -11.63
CA TRP A 292 -0.35 -2.07 -12.77
C TRP A 292 -0.87 -3.39 -13.30
N ASN A 293 -1.55 -4.19 -12.47
CA ASN A 293 -2.13 -5.44 -12.94
C ASN A 293 -3.39 -5.21 -13.79
N GLU A 294 -4.24 -4.25 -13.41
CA GLU A 294 -5.39 -3.86 -14.24
C GLU A 294 -4.92 -3.27 -15.58
N GLU A 295 -3.85 -2.48 -15.60
CA GLU A 295 -3.28 -1.94 -16.84
C GLU A 295 -2.75 -3.03 -17.76
N LEU A 296 -2.00 -4.00 -17.20
CA LEU A 296 -1.49 -5.14 -17.97
C LEU A 296 -2.62 -5.94 -18.62
N LEU A 297 -3.64 -6.28 -17.84
CA LEU A 297 -4.78 -7.06 -18.33
C LEU A 297 -5.54 -6.35 -19.43
N GLN A 298 -5.78 -5.04 -19.28
CA GLN A 298 -6.43 -4.24 -20.31
C GLN A 298 -5.61 -4.17 -21.61
N ARG A 299 -4.30 -3.96 -21.50
CA ARG A 299 -3.42 -3.91 -22.67
C ARG A 299 -3.46 -5.23 -23.46
N GLN A 300 -3.41 -6.36 -22.74
CA GLN A 300 -3.52 -7.68 -23.37
C GLN A 300 -4.89 -7.92 -24.03
N GLU A 301 -5.97 -7.38 -23.46
CA GLU A 301 -7.30 -7.47 -24.04
C GLU A 301 -7.37 -6.66 -25.35
N GLN A 302 -6.88 -5.42 -25.36
CA GLN A 302 -6.79 -4.58 -26.54
C GLN A 302 -5.93 -5.20 -27.66
N GLU A 303 -4.81 -5.82 -27.31
CA GLU A 303 -3.95 -6.52 -28.26
C GLU A 303 -4.67 -7.71 -28.92
N LYS A 304 -5.46 -8.46 -28.14
CA LYS A 304 -6.29 -9.56 -28.67
C LYS A 304 -7.41 -9.07 -29.59
N GLU A 305 -8.10 -8.00 -29.22
CA GLU A 305 -9.14 -7.39 -30.05
C GLU A 305 -8.58 -6.86 -31.37
N CYS A 306 -7.43 -6.19 -31.33
CA CYS A 306 -6.74 -5.70 -32.53
C CYS A 306 -6.26 -6.84 -33.43
N ALA A 307 -5.83 -7.96 -32.86
CA ALA A 307 -5.41 -9.15 -33.61
C ALA A 307 -6.60 -9.89 -34.26
N LEU A 308 -7.80 -9.78 -33.69
CA LEU A 308 -9.03 -10.39 -34.21
C LEU A 308 -9.72 -9.54 -35.31
N CYS A 309 -9.33 -8.26 -35.50
CA CYS A 309 -9.81 -7.36 -36.54
C CYS A 309 -8.76 -7.12 -37.61
N PRO A 310 -8.43 -8.07 -38.52
CA PRO A 310 -7.48 -7.86 -39.60
C PRO A 310 -8.00 -6.95 -40.76
N ALA A 311 -9.26 -6.52 -40.71
CA ALA A 311 -9.99 -6.03 -41.87
C ALA A 311 -10.13 -4.50 -41.99
N MET A 312 -9.26 -3.68 -41.37
CA MET A 312 -9.22 -2.23 -41.61
C MET A 312 -7.79 -1.74 -41.87
N ARG A 313 -7.10 -2.37 -42.80
CA ARG A 313 -5.95 -1.77 -43.48
C ARG A 313 -6.31 -1.58 -44.94
N TYR A 314 -6.94 -0.44 -45.25
CA TYR A 314 -6.97 0.17 -46.57
C TYR A 314 -6.59 1.64 -46.40
#